data_c640798aa4d93f981056f7604cb04ce8
#
_entry.id   c640798aa4d93f981056f7604cb04ce8
#
_cell.length_a   1.000
_cell.length_b   1.000
_cell.length_c   1.000
_cell.angle_alpha   90.00
_cell.angle_beta   90.00
_cell.angle_gamma   90.00
#
_symmetry.space_group_name_H-M   'P 1'
#
loop_
_entity.id
_entity.type
_entity.pdbx_description
1 polymer ?
#
loop_
_entity_poly.entity_id
_entity_poly.type
_entity_poly.pdbx_seq_one_letter_code
_entity_poly.pdbx_strand_id
1 'polypeptide(L)'
;MSATIVALHGFLGRGSDWDAVCVASKADAHWLCPDLFAPGAGDLRALPPFGGKAWLAGYSFGARLALRWLTAHPDRWHGALLLSVNPGNFQTEVQREERRQTDRAWARDFRSEAWDVLVAKWNAQDVFAGRACPLRGEKDFDRAKLAAALENFSAADQFTDPLRLPSRLTWMAGGRDDKFAGLQTSMREAGFPGTFSVVEGAGHRLLTEAPDAVAAALDDLVA
;
A
#
# COMPACT_ATOMS: atom_id res chain seq x y z
N MET A 1 -25.19 4.30 -10.54
CA MET A 1 -24.91 4.06 -9.10
C MET A 1 -23.47 4.48 -8.88
N SER A 2 -23.22 5.30 -7.85
CA SER A 2 -21.87 5.73 -7.48
C SER A 2 -20.98 4.51 -7.18
N ALA A 3 -19.75 4.52 -7.66
CA ALA A 3 -18.78 3.45 -7.39
C ALA A 3 -18.36 3.46 -5.92
N THR A 4 -18.00 2.31 -5.36
CA THR A 4 -17.34 2.26 -4.05
C THR A 4 -15.85 2.02 -4.25
N ILE A 5 -15.01 2.84 -3.62
CA ILE A 5 -13.55 2.71 -3.63
C ILE A 5 -13.07 2.47 -2.20
N VAL A 6 -12.41 1.34 -1.97
CA VAL A 6 -11.73 1.04 -0.70
C VAL A 6 -10.26 1.38 -0.86
N ALA A 7 -9.76 2.37 -0.10
CA ALA A 7 -8.41 2.92 -0.25
C ALA A 7 -7.56 2.67 1.01
N LEU A 8 -6.49 1.89 0.86
CA LEU A 8 -5.63 1.39 1.93
C LEU A 8 -4.30 2.15 1.96
N HIS A 9 -4.05 2.85 3.04
CA HIS A 9 -2.82 3.63 3.23
C HIS A 9 -1.57 2.75 3.49
N GLY A 10 -0.38 3.35 3.39
CA GLY A 10 0.89 2.70 3.68
C GLY A 10 1.12 2.43 5.16
N PHE A 11 2.24 1.76 5.48
CA PHE A 11 2.64 1.57 6.88
C PHE A 11 2.89 2.92 7.54
N LEU A 12 2.51 3.07 8.81
CA LEU A 12 2.54 4.32 9.56
C LEU A 12 1.74 5.46 8.86
N GLY A 13 0.76 5.08 8.02
CA GLY A 13 -0.16 5.99 7.34
C GLY A 13 -1.50 6.09 8.04
N ARG A 14 -2.40 6.89 7.46
CA ARG A 14 -3.78 7.11 7.88
C ARG A 14 -4.72 7.13 6.67
N GLY A 15 -6.01 6.93 6.89
CA GLY A 15 -7.03 7.07 5.86
C GLY A 15 -6.98 8.44 5.16
N SER A 16 -6.72 9.50 5.93
CA SER A 16 -6.57 10.88 5.42
C SER A 16 -5.36 11.09 4.48
N ASP A 17 -4.44 10.15 4.37
CA ASP A 17 -3.37 10.24 3.36
C ASP A 17 -3.93 10.20 1.92
N TRP A 18 -5.16 9.73 1.76
CA TRP A 18 -5.87 9.70 0.49
C TRP A 18 -6.63 10.99 0.16
N ASP A 19 -6.77 11.95 1.10
CA ASP A 19 -7.62 13.14 0.94
C ASP A 19 -7.27 13.94 -0.34
N ALA A 20 -5.99 14.15 -0.62
CA ALA A 20 -5.57 14.87 -1.82
C ALA A 20 -5.98 14.13 -3.12
N VAL A 21 -5.91 12.80 -3.13
CA VAL A 21 -6.35 11.97 -4.26
C VAL A 21 -7.87 12.02 -4.38
N CYS A 22 -8.60 11.92 -3.26
CA CYS A 22 -10.06 12.02 -3.24
C CYS A 22 -10.56 13.35 -3.82
N VAL A 23 -9.87 14.45 -3.48
CA VAL A 23 -10.21 15.80 -3.98
C VAL A 23 -9.89 15.94 -5.48
N ALA A 24 -8.80 15.34 -5.95
CA ALA A 24 -8.36 15.41 -7.35
C ALA A 24 -9.15 14.47 -8.29
N SER A 25 -9.73 13.39 -7.75
CA SER A 25 -10.49 12.39 -8.53
C SER A 25 -11.79 12.99 -9.05
N LYS A 26 -12.13 12.62 -10.29
CA LYS A 26 -13.39 12.98 -10.98
C LYS A 26 -14.42 11.86 -10.91
N ALA A 27 -14.06 10.71 -10.36
CA ALA A 27 -14.96 9.56 -10.23
C ALA A 27 -16.15 9.91 -9.31
N ASP A 28 -17.37 9.63 -9.74
CA ASP A 28 -18.53 9.59 -8.85
C ASP A 28 -18.45 8.37 -7.95
N ALA A 29 -17.77 8.51 -6.80
CA ALA A 29 -17.47 7.40 -5.93
C ALA A 29 -17.65 7.71 -4.44
N HIS A 30 -18.08 6.68 -3.71
CA HIS A 30 -18.03 6.64 -2.26
C HIS A 30 -16.69 6.07 -1.80
N TRP A 31 -15.90 6.87 -1.08
CA TRP A 31 -14.56 6.49 -0.60
C TRP A 31 -14.62 5.92 0.81
N LEU A 32 -14.02 4.76 0.98
CA LEU A 32 -13.78 4.11 2.27
C LEU A 32 -12.26 4.06 2.50
N CYS A 33 -11.77 4.95 3.33
CA CYS A 33 -10.34 5.09 3.66
C CYS A 33 -10.11 4.70 5.13
N PRO A 34 -10.10 3.40 5.50
CA PRO A 34 -9.99 2.99 6.89
C PRO A 34 -8.60 3.31 7.46
N ASP A 35 -8.56 3.76 8.72
CA ASP A 35 -7.33 3.86 9.50
C ASP A 35 -6.89 2.46 9.96
N LEU A 36 -5.95 1.84 9.23
CA LEU A 36 -5.53 0.45 9.43
C LEU A 36 -4.90 0.20 10.81
N PHE A 37 -4.28 1.21 11.39
CA PHE A 37 -3.47 1.11 12.60
C PHE A 37 -3.97 1.99 13.75
N ALA A 38 -5.16 2.58 13.64
CA ALA A 38 -5.73 3.36 14.73
C ALA A 38 -6.08 2.48 15.93
N PRO A 39 -6.12 3.05 17.16
CA PRO A 39 -6.69 2.37 18.31
C PRO A 39 -8.11 1.87 18.00
N GLY A 40 -8.36 0.60 18.28
CA GLY A 40 -9.67 -0.02 17.99
C GLY A 40 -9.93 -0.40 16.53
N ALA A 41 -8.98 -0.16 15.61
CA ALA A 41 -9.12 -0.64 14.23
C ALA A 41 -9.27 -2.17 14.16
N GLY A 42 -10.05 -2.68 13.21
CA GLY A 42 -10.35 -4.10 13.04
C GLY A 42 -9.14 -4.97 12.62
N ASP A 43 -9.38 -6.26 12.43
CA ASP A 43 -8.36 -7.18 11.88
C ASP A 43 -8.03 -6.79 10.43
N LEU A 44 -6.75 -6.71 10.10
CA LEU A 44 -6.28 -6.41 8.74
C LEU A 44 -6.66 -7.48 7.69
N ARG A 45 -7.07 -8.67 8.13
CA ARG A 45 -7.59 -9.73 7.25
C ARG A 45 -9.05 -9.52 6.87
N ALA A 46 -9.79 -8.76 7.69
CA ALA A 46 -11.21 -8.51 7.46
C ALA A 46 -11.42 -7.35 6.49
N LEU A 47 -12.37 -7.50 5.57
CA LEU A 47 -12.79 -6.41 4.70
C LEU A 47 -13.61 -5.38 5.51
N PRO A 48 -13.49 -4.09 5.22
CA PRO A 48 -14.43 -3.10 5.75
C PRO A 48 -15.85 -3.41 5.23
N PRO A 49 -16.89 -3.01 5.94
CA PRO A 49 -18.25 -3.24 5.50
C PRO A 49 -18.59 -2.36 4.28
N PHE A 50 -18.96 -3.00 3.16
CA PHE A 50 -19.52 -2.35 1.97
C PHE A 50 -20.42 -3.33 1.22
N GLY A 51 -21.39 -2.79 0.46
CA GLY A 51 -22.31 -3.58 -0.35
C GLY A 51 -21.74 -3.89 -1.74
N GLY A 52 -22.08 -5.04 -2.30
CA GLY A 52 -21.73 -5.42 -3.66
C GLY A 52 -20.24 -5.59 -3.91
N LYS A 53 -19.79 -5.18 -5.12
CA LYS A 53 -18.38 -5.11 -5.49
C LYS A 53 -17.85 -3.68 -5.36
N ALA A 54 -16.57 -3.54 -5.07
CA ALA A 54 -15.87 -2.27 -4.97
C ALA A 54 -14.59 -2.26 -5.82
N TRP A 55 -14.03 -1.08 -6.00
CA TRP A 55 -12.68 -0.87 -6.48
C TRP A 55 -11.73 -0.84 -5.29
N LEU A 56 -10.52 -1.32 -5.48
CA LEU A 56 -9.52 -1.35 -4.43
C LEU A 56 -8.35 -0.43 -4.82
N ALA A 57 -7.97 0.46 -3.93
CA ALA A 57 -6.75 1.24 -4.06
C ALA A 57 -5.82 0.93 -2.89
N GLY A 58 -4.54 0.77 -3.14
CA GLY A 58 -3.60 0.49 -2.07
C GLY A 58 -2.24 1.14 -2.31
N TYR A 59 -1.63 1.63 -1.24
CA TYR A 59 -0.30 2.21 -1.28
C TYR A 59 0.66 1.43 -0.37
N SER A 60 1.81 0.98 -0.93
CA SER A 60 2.91 0.35 -0.19
C SER A 60 2.43 -0.84 0.66
N PHE A 61 2.37 -0.74 1.99
CA PHE A 61 1.78 -1.77 2.87
C PHE A 61 0.32 -2.04 2.51
N GLY A 62 -0.49 -0.99 2.30
CA GLY A 62 -1.88 -1.11 1.89
C GLY A 62 -2.04 -1.81 0.55
N ALA A 63 -1.11 -1.62 -0.39
CA ALA A 63 -1.12 -2.33 -1.66
C ALA A 63 -0.79 -3.84 -1.50
N ARG A 64 0.10 -4.20 -0.58
CA ARG A 64 0.34 -5.61 -0.23
C ARG A 64 -0.88 -6.27 0.42
N LEU A 65 -1.56 -5.52 1.30
CA LEU A 65 -2.83 -5.97 1.89
C LEU A 65 -3.91 -6.12 0.82
N ALA A 66 -4.00 -5.17 -0.12
CA ALA A 66 -4.90 -5.23 -1.27
C ALA A 66 -4.68 -6.49 -2.12
N LEU A 67 -3.43 -6.86 -2.41
CA LEU A 67 -3.12 -8.11 -3.12
C LEU A 67 -3.66 -9.36 -2.39
N ARG A 68 -3.55 -9.38 -1.06
CA ARG A 68 -4.11 -10.48 -0.26
C ARG A 68 -5.64 -10.51 -0.34
N TRP A 69 -6.30 -9.37 -0.28
CA TRP A 69 -7.75 -9.27 -0.40
C TRP A 69 -8.26 -9.62 -1.80
N LEU A 70 -7.55 -9.21 -2.85
CA LEU A 70 -7.88 -9.58 -4.23
C LEU A 70 -7.89 -11.09 -4.44
N THR A 71 -6.90 -11.79 -3.88
CA THR A 71 -6.79 -13.24 -4.01
C THR A 71 -7.70 -14.02 -3.07
N ALA A 72 -7.99 -13.49 -1.87
CA ALA A 72 -8.85 -14.14 -0.89
C ALA A 72 -10.35 -13.95 -1.19
N HIS A 73 -10.71 -12.81 -1.80
CA HIS A 73 -12.10 -12.42 -2.05
C HIS A 73 -12.30 -11.90 -3.49
N PRO A 74 -11.99 -12.69 -4.54
CA PRO A 74 -11.98 -12.21 -5.93
C PRO A 74 -13.33 -11.66 -6.40
N ASP A 75 -14.43 -12.18 -5.88
CA ASP A 75 -15.79 -11.76 -6.24
C ASP A 75 -16.20 -10.40 -5.64
N ARG A 76 -15.41 -9.84 -4.74
CA ARG A 76 -15.69 -8.57 -4.08
C ARG A 76 -15.12 -7.36 -4.81
N TRP A 77 -14.30 -7.57 -5.84
CA TRP A 77 -13.54 -6.50 -6.49
C TRP A 77 -13.83 -6.41 -7.98
N HIS A 78 -13.95 -5.20 -8.49
CA HIS A 78 -13.96 -4.90 -9.92
C HIS A 78 -12.53 -4.87 -10.49
N GLY A 79 -11.58 -4.42 -9.70
CA GLY A 79 -10.17 -4.25 -10.02
C GLY A 79 -9.43 -3.46 -8.94
N ALA A 80 -8.17 -3.10 -9.20
CA ALA A 80 -7.38 -2.34 -8.22
C ALA A 80 -6.33 -1.41 -8.83
N LEU A 81 -6.05 -0.30 -8.12
CA LEU A 81 -4.88 0.55 -8.29
C LEU A 81 -3.87 0.23 -7.17
N LEU A 82 -2.66 -0.19 -7.54
CA LEU A 82 -1.62 -0.68 -6.64
C LEU A 82 -0.36 0.19 -6.75
N LEU A 83 -0.10 1.00 -5.72
CA LEU A 83 0.96 2.00 -5.69
C LEU A 83 2.18 1.48 -4.94
N SER A 84 3.37 1.54 -5.56
CA SER A 84 4.68 1.21 -4.95
C SER A 84 4.66 -0.12 -4.19
N VAL A 85 4.22 -1.20 -4.84
CA VAL A 85 3.99 -2.50 -4.21
C VAL A 85 5.08 -3.52 -4.53
N ASN A 86 5.46 -4.32 -3.53
CA ASN A 86 6.25 -5.53 -3.70
C ASN A 86 5.32 -6.75 -3.64
N PRO A 87 5.12 -7.51 -4.73
CA PRO A 87 4.25 -8.69 -4.76
C PRO A 87 4.85 -9.90 -4.02
N GLY A 88 6.14 -9.84 -3.63
CA GLY A 88 6.84 -10.89 -2.89
C GLY A 88 7.53 -11.96 -3.73
N ASN A 89 7.31 -11.96 -5.05
CA ASN A 89 7.74 -13.05 -5.94
C ASN A 89 9.24 -13.06 -6.28
N PHE A 90 9.90 -11.89 -6.21
CA PHE A 90 11.24 -11.68 -6.73
C PHE A 90 12.32 -11.62 -5.63
N GLN A 91 12.17 -12.43 -4.60
CA GLN A 91 13.10 -12.49 -3.48
C GLN A 91 13.71 -13.88 -3.37
N THR A 92 15.02 -13.95 -3.18
CA THR A 92 15.71 -15.18 -2.77
C THR A 92 15.36 -15.51 -1.32
N GLU A 93 15.59 -16.76 -0.88
CA GLU A 93 15.33 -17.13 0.52
C GLU A 93 16.23 -16.35 1.50
N VAL A 94 17.46 -16.04 1.11
CA VAL A 94 18.34 -15.15 1.89
C VAL A 94 17.72 -13.79 2.10
N GLN A 95 17.26 -13.16 1.03
CA GLN A 95 16.60 -11.84 1.09
C GLN A 95 15.30 -11.88 1.91
N ARG A 96 14.56 -13.01 1.86
CA ARG A 96 13.37 -13.20 2.69
C ARG A 96 13.72 -13.26 4.17
N GLU A 97 14.77 -14.00 4.53
CA GLU A 97 15.17 -14.10 5.93
C GLU A 97 15.73 -12.77 6.46
N GLU A 98 16.55 -12.06 5.69
CA GLU A 98 17.01 -10.70 6.02
C GLU A 98 15.82 -9.75 6.23
N ARG A 99 14.81 -9.86 5.37
CA ARG A 99 13.59 -9.06 5.50
C ARG A 99 12.81 -9.41 6.76
N ARG A 100 12.64 -10.69 7.12
CA ARG A 100 11.99 -11.10 8.37
C ARG A 100 12.74 -10.57 9.59
N GLN A 101 14.07 -10.64 9.60
CA GLN A 101 14.89 -10.09 10.68
C GLN A 101 14.72 -8.58 10.82
N THR A 102 14.72 -7.86 9.71
CA THR A 102 14.47 -6.42 9.66
C THR A 102 13.08 -6.07 10.20
N ASP A 103 12.04 -6.77 9.76
CA ASP A 103 10.67 -6.53 10.21
C ASP A 103 10.49 -6.83 11.70
N ARG A 104 11.15 -7.89 12.23
CA ARG A 104 11.19 -8.18 13.68
C ARG A 104 11.93 -7.10 14.49
N ALA A 105 13.01 -6.55 13.94
CA ALA A 105 13.72 -5.44 14.59
C ALA A 105 12.83 -4.20 14.68
N TRP A 106 12.21 -3.81 13.58
CA TRP A 106 11.23 -2.72 13.57
C TRP A 106 10.05 -2.99 14.52
N ALA A 107 9.53 -4.22 14.56
CA ALA A 107 8.43 -4.57 15.47
C ALA A 107 8.81 -4.39 16.94
N ARG A 108 10.04 -4.71 17.33
CA ARG A 108 10.56 -4.41 18.68
C ARG A 108 10.62 -2.91 18.94
N ASP A 109 11.19 -2.15 17.99
CA ASP A 109 11.29 -0.69 18.10
C ASP A 109 9.88 -0.06 18.23
N PHE A 110 8.91 -0.50 17.44
CA PHE A 110 7.51 -0.02 17.56
C PHE A 110 6.88 -0.33 18.91
N ARG A 111 7.32 -1.35 19.64
CA ARG A 111 6.80 -1.67 20.99
C ARG A 111 7.42 -0.82 22.10
N SER A 112 8.69 -0.43 21.97
CA SER A 112 9.46 0.07 23.12
C SER A 112 10.23 1.38 22.90
N GLU A 113 10.52 1.77 21.65
CA GLU A 113 11.31 2.97 21.39
C GLU A 113 10.49 4.25 21.64
N ALA A 114 11.13 5.35 21.99
CA ALA A 114 10.48 6.65 22.06
C ALA A 114 9.90 7.05 20.71
N TRP A 115 8.64 7.53 20.69
CA TRP A 115 7.90 7.72 19.44
C TRP A 115 8.60 8.65 18.46
N ASP A 116 9.13 9.78 18.92
CA ASP A 116 9.81 10.75 18.05
C ASP A 116 11.08 10.17 17.43
N VAL A 117 11.85 9.40 18.19
CA VAL A 117 13.05 8.70 17.71
C VAL A 117 12.66 7.64 16.69
N LEU A 118 11.63 6.86 17.01
CA LEU A 118 11.09 5.82 16.11
C LEU A 118 10.64 6.38 14.77
N VAL A 119 9.84 7.45 14.78
CA VAL A 119 9.31 8.07 13.56
C VAL A 119 10.44 8.70 12.74
N ALA A 120 11.40 9.36 13.39
CA ALA A 120 12.58 9.91 12.72
C ALA A 120 13.39 8.80 12.02
N LYS A 121 13.68 7.71 12.74
CA LYS A 121 14.39 6.53 12.22
C LYS A 121 13.62 5.89 11.05
N TRP A 122 12.30 5.74 11.17
CA TRP A 122 11.46 5.20 10.10
C TRP A 122 11.54 6.06 8.84
N ASN A 123 11.46 7.36 8.98
CA ASN A 123 11.47 8.31 7.87
C ASN A 123 12.84 8.50 7.23
N ALA A 124 13.91 8.14 7.91
CA ALA A 124 15.28 8.18 7.40
C ALA A 124 15.65 7.02 6.48
N GLN A 125 14.73 6.05 6.26
CA GLN A 125 14.98 4.94 5.34
C GLN A 125 15.17 5.44 3.90
N ASP A 126 16.12 4.83 3.17
CA ASP A 126 16.49 5.19 1.79
C ASP A 126 15.30 5.27 0.83
N VAL A 127 14.30 4.40 1.02
CA VAL A 127 13.08 4.37 0.21
C VAL A 127 12.33 5.71 0.22
N PHE A 128 12.52 6.53 1.25
CA PHE A 128 11.90 7.85 1.34
C PHE A 128 12.82 8.99 0.85
N ALA A 129 14.08 8.70 0.55
CA ALA A 129 15.06 9.63 -0.03
C ALA A 129 15.10 11.03 0.65
N GLY A 130 14.97 11.07 1.98
CA GLY A 130 15.00 12.31 2.76
C GLY A 130 13.81 13.27 2.53
N ARG A 131 12.73 12.81 1.88
CA ARG A 131 11.56 13.64 1.59
C ARG A 131 10.72 13.90 2.82
N ALA A 132 10.01 15.05 2.79
CA ALA A 132 9.09 15.43 3.85
C ALA A 132 8.06 14.32 4.12
N CYS A 133 7.81 14.09 5.41
CA CYS A 133 6.85 13.12 5.89
C CYS A 133 5.69 13.83 6.56
N PRO A 134 4.47 13.34 6.42
CA PRO A 134 3.36 13.80 7.25
C PRO A 134 3.69 13.63 8.75
N LEU A 135 3.27 14.58 9.56
CA LEU A 135 3.38 14.46 11.01
C LEU A 135 2.53 13.28 11.50
N ARG A 136 3.09 12.48 12.40
CA ARG A 136 2.45 11.30 12.98
C ARG A 136 2.48 11.38 14.51
N GLY A 137 1.34 11.60 15.13
CA GLY A 137 1.23 11.57 16.57
C GLY A 137 1.05 10.15 17.10
N GLU A 138 1.72 9.80 18.20
CA GLU A 138 1.61 8.44 18.78
C GLU A 138 0.16 8.03 19.08
N LYS A 139 -0.64 8.97 19.57
CA LYS A 139 -2.06 8.77 19.90
C LYS A 139 -2.93 8.30 18.74
N ASP A 140 -2.46 8.50 17.50
CA ASP A 140 -3.18 8.13 16.30
C ASP A 140 -2.99 6.64 15.93
N PHE A 141 -2.11 5.94 16.65
CA PHE A 141 -1.70 4.58 16.31
C PHE A 141 -1.76 3.61 17.50
N ASP A 142 -2.17 2.38 17.22
CA ASP A 142 -1.95 1.24 18.09
C ASP A 142 -0.56 0.64 17.82
N ARG A 143 0.39 0.88 18.71
CA ARG A 143 1.78 0.41 18.59
C ARG A 143 1.89 -1.11 18.52
N ALA A 144 1.06 -1.83 19.28
CA ALA A 144 1.05 -3.29 19.25
C ALA A 144 0.58 -3.79 17.88
N LYS A 145 -0.41 -3.13 17.29
CA LYS A 145 -0.91 -3.45 15.94
C LYS A 145 0.10 -3.14 14.86
N LEU A 146 0.82 -2.02 14.93
CA LEU A 146 1.93 -1.70 14.02
C LEU A 146 3.00 -2.81 14.08
N ALA A 147 3.43 -3.19 15.28
CA ALA A 147 4.41 -4.25 15.46
C ALA A 147 3.92 -5.60 14.91
N ALA A 148 2.68 -5.99 15.24
CA ALA A 148 2.07 -7.21 14.75
C ALA A 148 1.92 -7.23 13.22
N ALA A 149 1.68 -6.07 12.59
CA ALA A 149 1.59 -5.97 11.14
C ALA A 149 2.95 -6.25 10.46
N LEU A 150 4.05 -5.81 11.02
CA LEU A 150 5.39 -6.11 10.51
C LEU A 150 5.71 -7.61 10.61
N GLU A 151 5.30 -8.25 11.71
CA GLU A 151 5.55 -9.67 11.94
C GLU A 151 4.63 -10.58 11.09
N ASN A 152 3.34 -10.24 10.99
CA ASN A 152 2.33 -11.10 10.37
C ASN A 152 2.07 -10.81 8.88
N PHE A 153 2.50 -9.64 8.40
CA PHE A 153 2.34 -9.20 7.02
C PHE A 153 3.66 -8.76 6.41
N SER A 154 4.77 -9.45 6.78
CA SER A 154 6.07 -9.21 6.16
C SER A 154 6.01 -9.37 4.65
N ALA A 155 6.77 -8.52 3.93
CA ALA A 155 6.95 -8.72 2.49
C ALA A 155 7.73 -10.01 2.16
N ALA A 156 8.46 -10.56 3.13
CA ALA A 156 9.13 -11.85 3.00
C ALA A 156 8.16 -13.02 2.84
N ASP A 157 6.98 -12.92 3.49
CA ASP A 157 5.94 -13.95 3.47
C ASP A 157 4.82 -13.65 2.47
N GLN A 158 5.02 -12.59 1.67
CA GLN A 158 4.15 -12.27 0.55
C GLN A 158 4.53 -13.15 -0.65
N PHE A 159 3.51 -13.72 -1.27
CA PHE A 159 3.58 -14.32 -2.60
C PHE A 159 2.27 -14.04 -3.32
N THR A 160 2.36 -13.59 -4.55
CA THR A 160 1.21 -13.25 -5.36
C THR A 160 1.21 -14.10 -6.62
N ASP A 161 0.22 -14.95 -6.78
CA ASP A 161 0.00 -15.72 -8.00
C ASP A 161 -0.65 -14.83 -9.06
N PRO A 162 0.05 -14.49 -10.16
CA PRO A 162 -0.51 -13.62 -11.20
C PRO A 162 -1.79 -14.17 -11.83
N LEU A 163 -1.94 -15.50 -11.89
CA LEU A 163 -3.10 -16.15 -12.49
C LEU A 163 -4.38 -16.03 -11.65
N ARG A 164 -4.25 -15.64 -10.38
CA ARG A 164 -5.36 -15.42 -9.46
C ARG A 164 -5.79 -13.97 -9.34
N LEU A 165 -5.12 -13.08 -10.05
CA LEU A 165 -5.43 -11.66 -10.05
C LEU A 165 -6.48 -11.31 -11.11
N PRO A 166 -7.35 -10.32 -10.86
CA PRO A 166 -8.25 -9.80 -11.89
C PRO A 166 -7.47 -9.12 -13.01
N SER A 167 -8.06 -9.01 -14.18
CA SER A 167 -7.44 -8.35 -15.34
C SER A 167 -7.41 -6.81 -15.23
N ARG A 168 -8.36 -6.22 -14.51
CA ARG A 168 -8.46 -4.76 -14.32
C ARG A 168 -7.56 -4.33 -13.16
N LEU A 169 -6.28 -4.20 -13.43
CA LEU A 169 -5.27 -3.73 -12.48
C LEU A 169 -4.44 -2.61 -13.08
N THR A 170 -4.10 -1.63 -12.25
CA THR A 170 -3.10 -0.62 -12.55
C THR A 170 -2.02 -0.66 -11.48
N TRP A 171 -0.77 -0.87 -11.92
CA TRP A 171 0.43 -0.85 -11.08
C TRP A 171 1.14 0.47 -11.32
N MET A 172 1.41 1.22 -10.26
CA MET A 172 2.04 2.53 -10.37
C MET A 172 3.21 2.67 -9.40
N ALA A 173 4.32 3.22 -9.87
CA ALA A 173 5.49 3.55 -9.05
C ALA A 173 6.00 4.94 -9.38
N GLY A 174 6.75 5.55 -8.47
CA GLY A 174 7.46 6.79 -8.74
C GLY A 174 8.76 6.52 -9.51
N GLY A 175 9.11 7.38 -10.47
CA GLY A 175 10.31 7.25 -11.28
C GLY A 175 11.63 7.45 -10.52
N ARG A 176 11.57 8.05 -9.32
CA ARG A 176 12.71 8.17 -8.40
C ARG A 176 12.72 7.10 -7.30
N ASP A 177 11.82 6.15 -7.37
CA ASP A 177 11.77 4.95 -6.54
C ASP A 177 12.29 3.76 -7.35
N ASP A 178 13.61 3.75 -7.61
CA ASP A 178 14.27 2.76 -8.47
C ASP A 178 13.89 1.32 -8.13
N LYS A 179 13.73 1.04 -6.84
CA LYS A 179 13.35 -0.28 -6.35
C LYS A 179 12.00 -0.72 -6.88
N PHE A 180 10.97 0.12 -6.74
CA PHE A 180 9.61 -0.24 -7.12
C PHE A 180 9.35 -0.04 -8.61
N ALA A 181 10.03 0.89 -9.27
CA ALA A 181 10.04 1.00 -10.72
C ALA A 181 10.69 -0.26 -11.37
N GLY A 182 11.82 -0.73 -10.83
CA GLY A 182 12.47 -1.96 -11.27
C GLY A 182 11.60 -3.21 -11.06
N LEU A 183 10.88 -3.28 -9.93
CA LEU A 183 9.92 -4.38 -9.68
C LEU A 183 8.81 -4.44 -10.74
N GLN A 184 8.32 -3.30 -11.24
CA GLN A 184 7.31 -3.30 -12.31
C GLN A 184 7.83 -3.96 -13.59
N THR A 185 9.10 -3.77 -13.94
CA THR A 185 9.71 -4.46 -15.08
C THR A 185 9.70 -5.97 -14.88
N SER A 186 10.16 -6.45 -13.72
CA SER A 186 10.15 -7.87 -13.37
C SER A 186 8.74 -8.47 -13.35
N MET A 187 7.77 -7.72 -12.85
CA MET A 187 6.37 -8.16 -12.83
C MET A 187 5.78 -8.30 -14.24
N ARG A 188 6.09 -7.35 -15.14
CA ARG A 188 5.66 -7.40 -16.54
C ARG A 188 6.24 -8.61 -17.25
N GLU A 189 7.54 -8.86 -17.07
CA GLU A 189 8.24 -10.02 -17.63
C GLU A 189 7.71 -11.35 -17.08
N ALA A 190 7.28 -11.37 -15.83
CA ALA A 190 6.66 -12.53 -15.17
C ALA A 190 5.16 -12.69 -15.49
N GLY A 191 4.58 -11.89 -16.38
CA GLY A 191 3.21 -12.04 -16.84
C GLY A 191 2.13 -11.58 -15.84
N PHE A 192 2.44 -10.65 -14.94
CA PHE A 192 1.42 -10.03 -14.09
C PHE A 192 0.41 -9.26 -14.95
N PRO A 193 -0.90 -9.42 -14.70
CA PRO A 193 -1.94 -8.77 -15.49
C PRO A 193 -2.05 -7.27 -15.17
N GLY A 194 -2.62 -6.50 -16.11
CA GLY A 194 -2.95 -5.09 -15.94
C GLY A 194 -1.98 -4.13 -16.63
N THR A 195 -2.15 -2.85 -16.35
CA THR A 195 -1.31 -1.77 -16.88
C THR A 195 -0.25 -1.37 -15.88
N PHE A 196 0.92 -0.95 -16.38
CA PHE A 196 2.06 -0.52 -15.56
C PHE A 196 2.43 0.91 -15.91
N SER A 197 2.51 1.79 -14.92
CA SER A 197 2.86 3.19 -15.10
C SER A 197 3.93 3.63 -14.10
N VAL A 198 4.77 4.55 -14.55
CA VAL A 198 5.79 5.19 -13.73
C VAL A 198 5.55 6.69 -13.75
N VAL A 199 5.42 7.31 -12.58
CA VAL A 199 5.22 8.75 -12.45
C VAL A 199 6.58 9.43 -12.38
N GLU A 200 6.98 10.06 -13.48
CA GLU A 200 8.25 10.73 -13.57
C GLU A 200 8.38 11.83 -12.51
N GLY A 201 9.56 11.94 -11.91
CA GLY A 201 9.83 12.94 -10.87
C GLY A 201 9.21 12.65 -9.49
N ALA A 202 8.35 11.65 -9.32
CA ALA A 202 7.85 11.22 -8.02
C ALA A 202 8.73 10.12 -7.40
N GLY A 203 8.79 10.06 -6.07
CA GLY A 203 9.42 8.98 -5.30
C GLY A 203 8.39 7.98 -4.77
N HIS A 204 8.72 7.36 -3.63
CA HIS A 204 7.88 6.32 -3.02
C HIS A 204 6.50 6.84 -2.55
N ARG A 205 6.45 8.10 -2.07
CA ARG A 205 5.23 8.68 -1.46
C ARG A 205 4.27 9.27 -2.49
N LEU A 206 3.78 8.44 -3.40
CA LEU A 206 2.90 8.85 -4.50
C LEU A 206 1.65 9.62 -4.04
N LEU A 207 1.07 9.29 -2.89
CA LEU A 207 -0.12 9.98 -2.36
C LEU A 207 0.13 11.46 -2.05
N THR A 208 1.38 11.84 -1.75
CA THR A 208 1.77 13.23 -1.45
C THR A 208 2.57 13.87 -2.57
N GLU A 209 3.32 13.09 -3.34
CA GLU A 209 4.20 13.62 -4.38
C GLU A 209 3.51 13.77 -5.75
N ALA A 210 2.46 12.98 -6.01
CA ALA A 210 1.75 12.99 -7.27
C ALA A 210 0.26 12.61 -7.12
N PRO A 211 -0.52 13.28 -6.24
CA PRO A 211 -1.91 12.92 -6.00
C PRO A 211 -2.77 13.01 -7.26
N ASP A 212 -2.54 14.00 -8.14
CA ASP A 212 -3.27 14.16 -9.38
C ASP A 212 -3.05 12.99 -10.35
N ALA A 213 -1.82 12.49 -10.45
CA ALA A 213 -1.52 11.33 -11.30
C ALA A 213 -2.15 10.05 -10.75
N VAL A 214 -2.19 9.90 -9.41
CA VAL A 214 -2.87 8.78 -8.75
C VAL A 214 -4.37 8.84 -8.98
N ALA A 215 -4.97 10.03 -8.85
CA ALA A 215 -6.39 10.26 -9.10
C ALA A 215 -6.76 9.95 -10.55
N ALA A 216 -5.99 10.46 -11.52
CA ALA A 216 -6.24 10.18 -12.94
C ALA A 216 -6.18 8.68 -13.27
N ALA A 217 -5.19 7.97 -12.74
CA ALA A 217 -5.08 6.53 -12.94
C ALA A 217 -6.24 5.74 -12.32
N LEU A 218 -6.79 6.23 -11.20
CA LEU A 218 -7.96 5.63 -10.57
C LEU A 218 -9.24 5.94 -11.35
N ASP A 219 -9.39 7.18 -11.84
CA ASP A 219 -10.53 7.58 -12.68
C ASP A 219 -10.59 6.73 -13.95
N ASP A 220 -9.45 6.51 -14.63
CA ASP A 220 -9.34 5.65 -15.81
C ASP A 220 -9.67 4.17 -15.49
N LEU A 221 -9.32 3.72 -14.30
CA LEU A 221 -9.59 2.35 -13.87
C LEU A 221 -11.09 2.13 -13.58
N VAL A 222 -11.76 3.13 -13.01
CA VAL A 222 -13.17 3.07 -12.57
C VAL A 222 -14.14 3.30 -13.74
N ALA A 223 -13.71 4.05 -14.77
CA ALA A 223 -14.49 4.27 -16.00
C ALA A 223 -14.76 2.96 -16.75
#